data_f962050b6925a0c68120f302a0aaff4f
#
_entry.id   f962050b6925a0c68120f302a0aaff4f
#
_cell.length_a   1.000
_cell.length_b   1.000
_cell.length_c   1.000
_cell.angle_alpha   90.00
_cell.angle_beta   90.00
_cell.angle_gamma   90.00
#
_symmetry.space_group_name_H-M   'P 1'
#
loop_
_entity.id
_entity.type
_entity.pdbx_description
1 polymer ?
#
loop_
_entity_poly.entity_id
_entity_poly.type
_entity_poly.pdbx_seq_one_letter_code
_entity_poly.pdbx_strand_id
1 'polypeptide(L)'
;MTNPQDDDYTMPAFAPVSRRMLLGATAGTLSGLPTTGHAQPGSDWPNQPVRYINIFPPGGATDTLSRLYCAKMSEITGQQFVVENRSGSGGNVGVDAIAKSRPDGYTIGLGSIAPHAIAPTLYANLPFNASKDFSFITGLWQLPNLLVVNNDLPARSVPELIALLKANPGKYAYGSSGIGTTPHLSGEMLKQMVGTDILHVPYRGGAPALLDLLSGRVQLIMDNIPGLLPTAREGRIRALAVTGPQRSPVAPEIPTMAEFLPGFEITSWGAVCGPAGTPGSVVARHSAFAKQALEHPDLVRSFQELGAAPWWTTPEEIIGFRGREEARLAPLIRASGARVE
;
A
#
# COMPACT_ATOMS: atom_id res chain seq x y z
N MET A 1 51.33 -52.04 -15.17
CA MET A 1 51.45 -52.32 -16.62
C MET A 1 51.03 -51.08 -17.36
N THR A 2 51.99 -50.34 -17.80
CA THR A 2 52.20 -49.67 -19.09
C THR A 2 51.25 -48.53 -19.47
N ASN A 3 51.72 -47.30 -19.29
CA ASN A 3 51.53 -46.13 -20.15
C ASN A 3 52.05 -46.45 -21.60
N PRO A 4 51.63 -45.91 -22.70
CA PRO A 4 52.01 -44.60 -23.21
C PRO A 4 50.87 -43.94 -24.03
N GLN A 5 50.86 -42.68 -24.49
CA GLN A 5 51.83 -41.92 -25.29
C GLN A 5 51.45 -40.44 -25.33
N ASP A 6 52.44 -39.61 -25.29
CA ASP A 6 52.46 -38.17 -25.65
C ASP A 6 52.16 -37.99 -27.15
N ASP A 7 51.40 -36.93 -27.48
CA ASP A 7 51.43 -36.37 -28.84
C ASP A 7 51.57 -34.84 -28.77
N ASP A 8 52.73 -34.48 -29.24
CA ASP A 8 53.35 -33.20 -29.40
C ASP A 8 52.68 -32.41 -30.56
N TYR A 9 52.08 -31.25 -30.28
CA TYR A 9 51.66 -30.30 -31.30
C TYR A 9 52.43 -29.01 -31.22
N THR A 10 53.46 -28.90 -32.08
CA THR A 10 54.24 -27.72 -32.37
C THR A 10 53.42 -26.68 -33.13
N MET A 11 53.42 -25.47 -32.64
CA MET A 11 52.85 -24.27 -33.27
C MET A 11 53.85 -23.73 -34.35
N PRO A 12 53.40 -23.31 -35.53
CA PRO A 12 54.29 -22.65 -36.51
C PRO A 12 54.50 -21.16 -36.17
N ALA A 13 55.73 -20.74 -36.29
CA ALA A 13 56.22 -19.41 -36.09
C ALA A 13 55.71 -18.42 -37.15
N PHE A 14 55.21 -17.24 -36.73
CA PHE A 14 54.94 -16.14 -37.65
C PHE A 14 56.18 -15.26 -37.83
N ALA A 15 56.52 -15.03 -39.08
CA ALA A 15 57.60 -14.16 -39.49
C ALA A 15 57.19 -12.65 -39.44
N PRO A 16 58.11 -11.75 -39.20
CA PRO A 16 57.82 -10.30 -39.13
C PRO A 16 57.69 -9.66 -40.49
N VAL A 17 56.58 -8.90 -40.69
CA VAL A 17 56.42 -8.06 -41.89
C VAL A 17 56.88 -6.64 -41.62
N SER A 18 57.78 -6.18 -42.46
CA SER A 18 58.52 -4.94 -42.40
C SER A 18 57.59 -3.71 -42.67
N ARG A 19 57.90 -2.64 -41.93
CA ARG A 19 57.43 -1.28 -42.19
C ARG A 19 58.12 -0.71 -43.42
N ARG A 20 57.32 -0.37 -44.47
CA ARG A 20 57.63 0.81 -45.33
C ARG A 20 56.56 0.97 -46.46
N MET A 21 56.14 2.25 -46.56
CA MET A 21 55.48 2.91 -47.73
C MET A 21 54.00 2.54 -48.02
N LEU A 22 53.10 3.51 -47.79
CA LEU A 22 52.71 4.42 -48.91
C LEU A 22 51.86 5.59 -48.38
N LEU A 23 52.37 6.78 -48.57
CA LEU A 23 51.63 8.04 -48.60
C LEU A 23 50.79 8.05 -49.88
N GLY A 24 49.48 8.21 -49.76
CA GLY A 24 48.55 8.45 -50.87
C GLY A 24 47.32 9.15 -50.37
N ALA A 25 47.20 10.42 -50.71
CA ALA A 25 46.04 11.27 -50.40
C ALA A 25 44.80 10.82 -51.14
N THR A 26 43.66 10.83 -50.48
CA THR A 26 42.39 11.21 -51.09
C THR A 26 41.42 11.76 -50.06
N ALA A 27 40.89 12.92 -50.37
CA ALA A 27 39.86 13.66 -49.63
C ALA A 27 38.49 12.97 -49.70
N GLY A 28 37.72 13.16 -48.64
CA GLY A 28 36.29 13.34 -48.73
C GLY A 28 35.40 12.10 -48.66
N THR A 29 34.94 11.73 -47.50
CA THR A 29 33.52 11.47 -47.24
C THR A 29 33.31 11.60 -45.73
N LEU A 30 32.67 12.68 -45.31
CA LEU A 30 31.97 12.74 -44.00
C LEU A 30 30.81 11.75 -44.03
N SER A 31 31.08 10.50 -43.75
CA SER A 31 30.04 9.51 -43.44
C SER A 31 29.53 9.84 -42.05
N GLY A 32 28.26 10.24 -41.98
CA GLY A 32 27.58 10.51 -40.73
C GLY A 32 27.77 9.36 -39.73
N LEU A 33 28.39 9.68 -38.60
CA LEU A 33 28.34 8.83 -37.41
C LEU A 33 26.87 8.61 -37.08
N PRO A 34 26.42 7.35 -36.92
CA PRO A 34 25.09 7.12 -36.36
C PRO A 34 25.11 7.79 -35.00
N THR A 35 24.32 8.84 -34.84
CA THR A 35 23.96 9.31 -33.49
C THR A 35 23.32 8.12 -32.82
N THR A 36 24.08 7.45 -31.96
CA THR A 36 23.50 6.52 -30.98
C THR A 36 22.57 7.38 -30.15
N GLY A 37 21.31 7.40 -30.54
CA GLY A 37 20.27 7.97 -29.71
C GLY A 37 20.38 7.28 -28.33
N HIS A 38 20.82 8.05 -27.37
CA HIS A 38 20.74 7.59 -25.98
C HIS A 38 19.25 7.43 -25.71
N ALA A 39 18.77 6.17 -25.76
CA ALA A 39 17.43 5.85 -25.28
C ALA A 39 17.34 6.41 -23.85
N GLN A 40 16.48 7.39 -23.64
CA GLN A 40 16.26 7.91 -22.29
C GLN A 40 15.91 6.74 -21.38
N PRO A 41 16.62 6.53 -20.26
CA PRO A 41 16.27 5.48 -19.33
C PRO A 41 14.79 5.58 -18.94
N GLY A 42 13.99 4.56 -19.25
CA GLY A 42 12.54 4.52 -18.94
C GLY A 42 11.62 4.71 -20.14
N SER A 43 12.11 4.94 -21.38
CA SER A 43 11.23 5.05 -22.57
C SER A 43 10.45 3.75 -22.83
N ASP A 44 11.01 2.60 -22.48
CA ASP A 44 10.42 1.26 -22.71
C ASP A 44 9.89 0.58 -21.45
N TRP A 45 9.83 1.31 -20.33
CA TRP A 45 9.24 0.78 -19.10
C TRP A 45 7.70 0.70 -19.21
N PRO A 46 7.06 -0.41 -18.74
CA PRO A 46 7.66 -1.68 -18.37
C PRO A 46 7.87 -2.60 -19.58
N ASN A 47 9.01 -3.28 -19.65
CA ASN A 47 9.30 -4.30 -20.68
C ASN A 47 9.49 -5.72 -20.10
N GLN A 48 9.25 -5.88 -18.82
CA GLN A 48 9.25 -7.14 -18.07
C GLN A 48 8.25 -7.05 -16.91
N PRO A 49 7.92 -8.18 -16.24
CA PRO A 49 6.98 -8.18 -15.13
C PRO A 49 7.38 -7.25 -13.99
N VAL A 50 6.40 -6.57 -13.43
CA VAL A 50 6.54 -5.65 -12.28
C VAL A 50 6.03 -6.35 -11.03
N ARG A 51 6.86 -6.39 -9.99
CA ARG A 51 6.49 -6.90 -8.67
C ARG A 51 5.80 -5.82 -7.87
N TYR A 52 4.58 -6.10 -7.43
CA TYR A 52 3.81 -5.21 -6.56
C TYR A 52 3.71 -5.79 -5.14
N ILE A 53 4.33 -5.16 -4.17
CA ILE A 53 4.27 -5.59 -2.78
C ILE A 53 3.01 -5.02 -2.12
N ASN A 54 2.05 -5.90 -1.79
CA ASN A 54 0.95 -5.58 -0.89
C ASN A 54 1.41 -5.83 0.55
N ILE A 55 1.27 -4.83 1.42
CA ILE A 55 1.86 -4.79 2.76
C ILE A 55 1.01 -5.46 3.85
N PHE A 56 -0.13 -6.04 3.47
CA PHE A 56 -1.04 -6.75 4.36
C PHE A 56 -1.30 -8.18 3.86
N PRO A 57 -1.88 -9.06 4.70
CA PRO A 57 -2.17 -10.45 4.32
C PRO A 57 -3.10 -10.56 3.11
N PRO A 58 -3.07 -11.69 2.39
CA PRO A 58 -4.02 -11.97 1.32
C PRO A 58 -5.46 -12.06 1.84
N GLY A 59 -6.42 -11.73 0.98
CA GLY A 59 -7.86 -11.81 1.25
C GLY A 59 -8.44 -10.62 2.04
N GLY A 60 -7.61 -9.66 2.48
CA GLY A 60 -8.09 -8.42 3.09
C GLY A 60 -8.43 -7.34 2.04
N ALA A 61 -9.02 -6.23 2.52
CA ALA A 61 -9.44 -5.10 1.68
C ALA A 61 -8.31 -4.58 0.77
N THR A 62 -7.13 -4.37 1.33
CA THR A 62 -5.97 -3.86 0.58
C THR A 62 -5.46 -4.84 -0.47
N ASP A 63 -5.50 -6.14 -0.19
CA ASP A 63 -5.10 -7.18 -1.16
C ASP A 63 -6.07 -7.22 -2.34
N THR A 64 -7.38 -7.19 -2.07
CA THR A 64 -8.41 -7.17 -3.11
C THR A 64 -8.26 -5.94 -4.03
N LEU A 65 -8.14 -4.75 -3.45
CA LEU A 65 -7.95 -3.51 -4.21
C LEU A 65 -6.63 -3.50 -5.01
N SER A 66 -5.53 -4.00 -4.41
CA SER A 66 -4.24 -4.13 -5.09
C SER A 66 -4.31 -5.08 -6.28
N ARG A 67 -5.01 -6.21 -6.16
CA ARG A 67 -5.15 -7.17 -7.26
C ARG A 67 -5.99 -6.61 -8.41
N LEU A 68 -7.08 -5.91 -8.12
CA LEU A 68 -7.89 -5.23 -9.13
C LEU A 68 -7.07 -4.18 -9.88
N TYR A 69 -6.31 -3.35 -9.17
CA TYR A 69 -5.41 -2.37 -9.76
C TYR A 69 -4.33 -3.04 -10.63
N CYS A 70 -3.62 -4.03 -10.09
CA CYS A 70 -2.54 -4.72 -10.81
C CYS A 70 -3.06 -5.47 -12.05
N ALA A 71 -4.25 -6.04 -12.00
CA ALA A 71 -4.89 -6.66 -13.16
C ALA A 71 -5.12 -5.63 -14.27
N LYS A 72 -5.68 -4.45 -13.94
CA LYS A 72 -5.90 -3.37 -14.90
C LYS A 72 -4.59 -2.79 -15.44
N MET A 73 -3.58 -2.64 -14.59
CA MET A 73 -2.23 -2.23 -15.02
C MET A 73 -1.62 -3.24 -16.01
N SER A 74 -1.81 -4.54 -15.75
CA SER A 74 -1.32 -5.59 -16.67
C SER A 74 -2.01 -5.52 -18.02
N GLU A 75 -3.32 -5.26 -18.05
CA GLU A 75 -4.10 -5.07 -19.28
C GLU A 75 -3.60 -3.85 -20.08
N ILE A 76 -3.42 -2.71 -19.41
CA ILE A 76 -3.02 -1.44 -20.07
C ILE A 76 -1.59 -1.50 -20.59
N THR A 77 -0.67 -2.09 -19.84
CA THR A 77 0.77 -2.05 -20.17
C THR A 77 1.23 -3.24 -21.00
N GLY A 78 0.45 -4.31 -21.08
CA GLY A 78 0.84 -5.59 -21.69
C GLY A 78 1.89 -6.36 -20.89
N GLN A 79 2.26 -5.90 -19.68
CA GLN A 79 3.22 -6.55 -18.78
C GLN A 79 2.53 -6.99 -17.48
N GLN A 80 2.96 -8.10 -16.91
CA GLN A 80 2.37 -8.62 -15.69
C GLN A 80 2.72 -7.77 -14.47
N PHE A 81 1.73 -7.33 -13.70
CA PHE A 81 1.88 -6.76 -12.36
C PHE A 81 1.54 -7.84 -11.34
N VAL A 82 2.57 -8.41 -10.71
CA VAL A 82 2.45 -9.58 -9.83
C VAL A 82 2.37 -9.13 -8.38
N VAL A 83 1.23 -9.40 -7.73
CA VAL A 83 1.02 -9.06 -6.31
C VAL A 83 1.70 -10.08 -5.41
N GLU A 84 2.60 -9.60 -4.55
CA GLU A 84 3.26 -10.34 -3.48
C GLU A 84 2.84 -9.77 -2.13
N ASN A 85 2.30 -10.60 -1.22
CA ASN A 85 1.91 -10.15 0.11
C ASN A 85 3.10 -10.24 1.09
N ARG A 86 3.51 -9.11 1.68
CA ARG A 86 4.50 -9.01 2.75
C ARG A 86 3.93 -8.28 3.94
N SER A 87 3.32 -9.01 4.85
CA SER A 87 2.61 -8.46 6.00
C SER A 87 3.45 -8.47 7.27
N GLY A 88 3.14 -7.56 8.18
CA GLY A 88 3.70 -7.50 9.53
C GLY A 88 3.88 -6.07 10.04
N SER A 89 3.82 -5.90 11.36
CA SER A 89 4.03 -4.62 12.05
C SER A 89 3.23 -3.44 11.45
N GLY A 90 1.91 -3.63 11.26
CA GLY A 90 1.05 -2.58 10.67
C GLY A 90 1.40 -2.21 9.22
N GLY A 91 2.11 -3.07 8.48
CA GLY A 91 2.57 -2.84 7.11
C GLY A 91 4.04 -2.44 7.00
N ASN A 92 4.72 -2.15 8.13
CA ASN A 92 6.10 -1.69 8.13
C ASN A 92 7.08 -2.70 7.50
N VAL A 93 6.85 -4.01 7.66
CA VAL A 93 7.66 -5.07 7.03
C VAL A 93 7.60 -4.99 5.51
N GLY A 94 6.42 -4.77 4.95
CA GLY A 94 6.23 -4.68 3.51
C GLY A 94 6.84 -3.43 2.90
N VAL A 95 6.65 -2.25 3.53
CA VAL A 95 7.25 -1.01 3.01
C VAL A 95 8.77 -0.97 3.18
N ASP A 96 9.32 -1.58 4.24
CA ASP A 96 10.77 -1.75 4.38
C ASP A 96 11.35 -2.57 3.21
N ALA A 97 10.66 -3.62 2.79
CA ALA A 97 11.05 -4.39 1.62
C ALA A 97 10.96 -3.59 0.31
N ILE A 98 9.99 -2.65 0.18
CA ILE A 98 9.92 -1.72 -0.95
C ILE A 98 11.12 -0.77 -0.89
N ALA A 99 11.36 -0.11 0.25
CA ALA A 99 12.43 0.87 0.42
C ALA A 99 13.83 0.32 0.06
N LYS A 100 14.07 -0.97 0.39
CA LYS A 100 15.35 -1.65 0.17
C LYS A 100 15.48 -2.34 -1.18
N SER A 101 14.48 -2.23 -2.06
CA SER A 101 14.54 -2.81 -3.39
C SER A 101 15.36 -1.93 -4.35
N ARG A 102 15.69 -2.46 -5.55
CA ARG A 102 16.39 -1.68 -6.57
C ARG A 102 15.47 -0.58 -7.12
N PRO A 103 15.98 0.65 -7.29
CA PRO A 103 15.20 1.78 -7.77
C PRO A 103 15.08 1.80 -9.31
N ASP A 104 14.71 0.66 -9.90
CA ASP A 104 14.57 0.46 -11.34
C ASP A 104 13.10 0.51 -11.84
N GLY A 105 12.14 0.64 -10.90
CA GLY A 105 10.71 0.67 -11.20
C GLY A 105 10.06 -0.72 -11.32
N TYR A 106 10.80 -1.82 -11.22
CA TYR A 106 10.26 -3.19 -11.31
C TYR A 106 9.90 -3.81 -9.95
N THR A 107 10.18 -3.10 -8.85
CA THR A 107 9.61 -3.37 -7.54
C THR A 107 8.95 -2.11 -7.03
N ILE A 108 7.64 -2.16 -6.90
CA ILE A 108 6.78 -1.13 -6.36
C ILE A 108 5.86 -1.76 -5.33
N GLY A 109 5.02 -0.99 -4.69
CA GLY A 109 4.01 -1.57 -3.81
C GLY A 109 3.06 -0.56 -3.20
N LEU A 110 2.26 -1.05 -2.28
CA LEU A 110 1.29 -0.27 -1.55
C LEU A 110 1.99 0.60 -0.50
N GLY A 111 1.99 1.92 -0.71
CA GLY A 111 2.12 2.89 0.35
C GLY A 111 0.77 3.12 1.02
N SER A 112 0.71 3.35 2.32
CA SER A 112 -0.55 3.61 2.99
C SER A 112 -0.40 4.51 4.20
N ILE A 113 -1.51 4.97 4.72
CA ILE A 113 -1.60 5.82 5.92
C ILE A 113 -0.82 5.21 7.11
N ALA A 114 -0.88 3.89 7.30
CA ALA A 114 -0.27 3.22 8.45
C ALA A 114 1.26 3.41 8.49
N PRO A 115 2.06 2.94 7.51
CA PRO A 115 3.52 3.12 7.55
C PRO A 115 3.98 4.54 7.23
N HIS A 116 3.20 5.35 6.50
CA HIS A 116 3.68 6.62 5.97
C HIS A 116 3.16 7.87 6.68
N ALA A 117 2.11 7.76 7.51
CA ALA A 117 1.58 8.88 8.28
C ALA A 117 1.39 8.59 9.77
N ILE A 118 1.16 7.32 10.15
CA ILE A 118 0.96 6.93 11.55
C ILE A 118 2.27 6.48 12.19
N ALA A 119 2.98 5.55 11.54
CA ALA A 119 4.18 4.93 12.08
C ALA A 119 5.28 5.93 12.48
N PRO A 120 5.54 7.04 11.75
CA PRO A 120 6.56 8.02 12.14
C PRO A 120 6.36 8.64 13.52
N THR A 121 5.10 8.76 13.98
CA THR A 121 4.79 9.26 15.33
C THR A 121 4.68 8.15 16.37
N LEU A 122 4.24 6.95 15.95
CA LEU A 122 3.90 5.84 16.83
C LEU A 122 5.12 5.01 17.26
N TYR A 123 6.06 4.77 16.32
CA TYR A 123 7.21 3.93 16.54
C TYR A 123 8.43 4.75 16.94
N ALA A 124 9.12 4.33 18.00
CA ALA A 124 10.39 4.95 18.40
C ALA A 124 11.51 4.67 17.38
N ASN A 125 11.50 3.47 16.79
CA ASN A 125 12.49 3.02 15.81
C ASN A 125 11.79 2.42 14.59
N LEU A 126 11.98 3.03 13.41
CA LEU A 126 11.55 2.50 12.13
C LEU A 126 12.78 2.09 11.30
N PRO A 127 12.72 0.95 10.57
CA PRO A 127 13.82 0.51 9.70
C PRO A 127 13.91 1.32 8.40
N PHE A 128 13.05 2.30 8.21
CA PHE A 128 12.96 3.19 7.04
C PHE A 128 12.55 4.60 7.46
N ASN A 129 12.82 5.57 6.59
CA ASN A 129 12.31 6.93 6.70
C ASN A 129 11.11 7.12 5.76
N ALA A 130 9.91 7.32 6.32
CA ALA A 130 8.65 7.39 5.58
C ALA A 130 8.57 8.52 4.53
N SER A 131 9.41 9.55 4.65
CA SER A 131 9.44 10.68 3.73
C SER A 131 10.61 10.67 2.74
N LYS A 132 11.71 9.92 3.03
CA LYS A 132 12.94 9.99 2.23
C LYS A 132 13.26 8.72 1.46
N ASP A 133 12.81 7.56 1.94
CA ASP A 133 13.19 6.26 1.38
C ASP A 133 12.24 5.77 0.28
N PHE A 134 11.29 6.64 -0.16
CA PHE A 134 10.29 6.29 -1.15
C PHE A 134 10.16 7.34 -2.26
N SER A 135 9.99 6.86 -3.49
CA SER A 135 9.47 7.62 -4.62
C SER A 135 7.97 7.33 -4.71
N PHE A 136 7.13 8.26 -4.26
CA PHE A 136 5.68 8.16 -4.42
C PHE A 136 5.30 8.38 -5.88
N ILE A 137 4.36 7.58 -6.38
CA ILE A 137 3.95 7.57 -7.79
C ILE A 137 2.57 8.20 -7.96
N THR A 138 1.60 7.78 -7.14
CA THR A 138 0.23 8.29 -7.19
C THR A 138 -0.57 7.85 -5.97
N GLY A 139 -1.66 8.54 -5.65
CA GLY A 139 -2.74 7.98 -4.85
C GLY A 139 -3.39 6.80 -5.55
N LEU A 140 -4.02 5.91 -4.81
CA LEU A 140 -4.64 4.70 -5.35
C LEU A 140 -6.13 4.62 -4.98
N TRP A 141 -6.44 4.75 -3.70
CA TRP A 141 -7.80 4.73 -3.18
C TRP A 141 -7.92 5.43 -1.83
N GLN A 142 -9.14 5.86 -1.53
CA GLN A 142 -9.58 6.29 -0.20
C GLN A 142 -10.84 5.51 0.19
N LEU A 143 -10.98 5.18 1.47
CA LEU A 143 -12.17 4.50 1.98
C LEU A 143 -12.32 4.69 3.51
N PRO A 144 -13.56 4.66 4.04
CA PRO A 144 -13.79 4.69 5.47
C PRO A 144 -13.54 3.31 6.09
N ASN A 145 -13.37 3.28 7.41
CA ASN A 145 -13.60 2.07 8.19
C ASN A 145 -15.11 1.92 8.46
N LEU A 146 -15.54 0.68 8.67
CA LEU A 146 -16.87 0.30 9.12
C LEU A 146 -16.78 -0.16 10.58
N LEU A 147 -17.53 0.48 11.47
CA LEU A 147 -17.75 0.00 12.82
C LEU A 147 -18.77 -1.13 12.78
N VAL A 148 -18.34 -2.29 13.18
CA VAL A 148 -19.20 -3.46 13.31
C VAL A 148 -19.09 -4.05 14.71
N VAL A 149 -20.15 -4.72 15.14
CA VAL A 149 -20.20 -5.44 16.43
C VAL A 149 -20.64 -6.89 16.22
N ASN A 150 -20.23 -7.77 17.12
CA ASN A 150 -20.77 -9.12 17.21
C ASN A 150 -22.28 -9.07 17.47
N ASN A 151 -23.05 -9.99 16.89
CA ASN A 151 -24.52 -9.98 16.98
C ASN A 151 -25.06 -10.19 18.41
N ASP A 152 -24.29 -10.85 19.28
CA ASP A 152 -24.64 -11.08 20.68
C ASP A 152 -24.45 -9.83 21.55
N LEU A 153 -23.75 -8.80 21.04
CA LEU A 153 -23.60 -7.55 21.78
C LEU A 153 -24.94 -6.80 21.82
N PRO A 154 -25.46 -6.40 23.00
CA PRO A 154 -26.75 -5.74 23.13
C PRO A 154 -26.68 -4.25 22.77
N ALA A 155 -26.12 -3.92 21.59
CA ALA A 155 -26.05 -2.57 21.02
C ALA A 155 -26.43 -2.63 19.54
N ARG A 156 -27.44 -1.85 19.14
CA ARG A 156 -27.98 -1.79 17.78
C ARG A 156 -27.72 -0.46 17.09
N SER A 157 -27.14 0.47 17.81
CA SER A 157 -26.80 1.82 17.35
C SER A 157 -25.55 2.34 18.03
N VAL A 158 -24.95 3.39 17.47
CA VAL A 158 -23.77 4.04 18.08
C VAL A 158 -24.10 4.58 19.48
N PRO A 159 -25.24 5.29 19.72
CA PRO A 159 -25.60 5.71 21.08
C PRO A 159 -25.74 4.55 22.08
N GLU A 160 -26.36 3.44 21.68
CA GLU A 160 -26.47 2.25 22.54
C GLU A 160 -25.11 1.63 22.85
N LEU A 161 -24.22 1.55 21.84
CA LEU A 161 -22.83 1.10 22.04
C LEU A 161 -22.10 1.99 23.03
N ILE A 162 -22.18 3.32 22.89
CA ILE A 162 -21.56 4.27 23.79
C ILE A 162 -22.07 4.07 25.22
N ALA A 163 -23.40 3.96 25.42
CA ALA A 163 -23.99 3.73 26.71
C ALA A 163 -23.52 2.40 27.34
N LEU A 164 -23.46 1.34 26.52
CA LEU A 164 -22.98 0.03 26.95
C LEU A 164 -21.52 0.05 27.39
N LEU A 165 -20.65 0.71 26.63
CA LEU A 165 -19.23 0.83 26.92
C LEU A 165 -18.99 1.63 28.20
N LYS A 166 -19.70 2.76 28.39
CA LYS A 166 -19.64 3.57 29.63
C LYS A 166 -20.10 2.82 30.87
N ALA A 167 -21.14 1.99 30.74
CA ALA A 167 -21.66 1.19 31.85
C ALA A 167 -20.73 0.02 32.23
N ASN A 168 -19.79 -0.35 31.38
CA ASN A 168 -18.93 -1.51 31.53
C ASN A 168 -17.48 -1.22 31.11
N PRO A 169 -16.76 -0.27 31.74
CA PRO A 169 -15.39 0.07 31.38
C PRO A 169 -14.46 -1.13 31.49
N GLY A 170 -13.61 -1.36 30.48
CA GLY A 170 -12.63 -2.45 30.43
C GLY A 170 -13.20 -3.86 30.19
N LYS A 171 -14.53 -4.01 30.07
CA LYS A 171 -15.19 -5.32 29.87
C LYS A 171 -15.11 -5.82 28.43
N TYR A 172 -15.16 -4.92 27.47
CA TYR A 172 -15.23 -5.22 26.05
C TYR A 172 -13.90 -5.02 25.36
N ALA A 173 -13.67 -5.80 24.28
CA ALA A 173 -12.47 -5.72 23.49
C ALA A 173 -12.79 -5.31 22.04
N TYR A 174 -11.90 -4.52 21.45
CA TYR A 174 -11.95 -4.26 20.03
C TYR A 174 -10.74 -4.86 19.28
N GLY A 175 -11.01 -5.44 18.12
CA GLY A 175 -9.98 -5.95 17.22
C GLY A 175 -9.49 -4.90 16.25
N SER A 176 -8.23 -4.99 15.81
CA SER A 176 -7.68 -4.19 14.73
C SER A 176 -6.81 -5.00 13.79
N SER A 177 -6.58 -4.48 12.59
CA SER A 177 -5.64 -5.05 11.60
C SER A 177 -4.17 -4.93 11.99
N GLY A 178 -3.88 -4.48 13.22
CA GLY A 178 -2.55 -4.32 13.80
C GLY A 178 -2.32 -2.94 14.41
N ILE A 179 -1.33 -2.84 15.27
CA ILE A 179 -0.93 -1.57 15.90
C ILE A 179 -0.49 -0.59 14.81
N GLY A 180 -0.93 0.67 14.91
CA GLY A 180 -0.60 1.72 13.95
C GLY A 180 -1.42 1.71 12.66
N THR A 181 -2.47 0.90 12.58
CA THR A 181 -3.43 0.93 11.47
C THR A 181 -4.60 1.88 11.77
N THR A 182 -5.38 2.25 10.74
CA THR A 182 -6.60 3.06 10.95
C THR A 182 -7.64 2.35 11.83
N PRO A 183 -7.82 1.03 11.78
CA PRO A 183 -8.61 0.29 12.77
C PRO A 183 -8.19 0.52 14.22
N HIS A 184 -6.89 0.48 14.49
CA HIS A 184 -6.37 0.78 15.83
C HIS A 184 -6.69 2.21 16.26
N LEU A 185 -6.34 3.21 15.42
CA LEU A 185 -6.60 4.61 15.74
C LEU A 185 -8.08 4.94 15.87
N SER A 186 -8.96 4.29 15.10
CA SER A 186 -10.42 4.44 15.26
C SER A 186 -10.89 3.95 16.62
N GLY A 187 -10.32 2.85 17.12
CA GLY A 187 -10.61 2.35 18.46
C GLY A 187 -10.12 3.30 19.56
N GLU A 188 -8.89 3.79 19.44
CA GLU A 188 -8.33 4.75 20.40
C GLU A 188 -9.08 6.08 20.39
N MET A 189 -9.49 6.58 19.21
CA MET A 189 -10.33 7.75 19.08
C MET A 189 -11.69 7.55 19.76
N LEU A 190 -12.31 6.39 19.58
CA LEU A 190 -13.56 6.04 20.27
C LEU A 190 -13.37 6.05 21.79
N LYS A 191 -12.33 5.40 22.32
CA LYS A 191 -12.01 5.39 23.75
C LYS A 191 -11.87 6.81 24.29
N GLN A 192 -11.10 7.64 23.63
CA GLN A 192 -10.83 9.02 24.03
C GLN A 192 -12.10 9.88 24.02
N MET A 193 -12.88 9.84 22.94
CA MET A 193 -14.08 10.69 22.78
C MET A 193 -15.23 10.24 23.69
N VAL A 194 -15.34 8.95 23.98
CA VAL A 194 -16.36 8.38 24.87
C VAL A 194 -15.94 8.48 26.35
N GLY A 195 -14.64 8.56 26.62
CA GLY A 195 -14.11 8.59 27.99
C GLY A 195 -14.27 7.26 28.72
N THR A 196 -14.03 6.13 28.00
CA THR A 196 -14.15 4.77 28.59
C THR A 196 -12.99 3.89 28.13
N ASP A 197 -12.69 2.86 28.89
CA ASP A 197 -11.67 1.90 28.51
C ASP A 197 -12.27 0.72 27.73
N ILE A 198 -11.58 0.34 26.65
CA ILE A 198 -11.90 -0.81 25.79
C ILE A 198 -10.57 -1.51 25.47
N LEU A 199 -10.48 -2.81 25.73
CA LEU A 199 -9.25 -3.55 25.50
C LEU A 199 -8.93 -3.64 24.01
N HIS A 200 -7.71 -3.25 23.61
CA HIS A 200 -7.24 -3.42 22.22
C HIS A 200 -6.64 -4.81 22.01
N VAL A 201 -7.09 -5.51 20.97
CA VAL A 201 -6.53 -6.80 20.52
C VAL A 201 -6.01 -6.64 19.08
N PRO A 202 -4.68 -6.54 18.89
CA PRO A 202 -4.11 -6.39 17.56
C PRO A 202 -3.97 -7.74 16.84
N TYR A 203 -4.34 -7.78 15.57
CA TYR A 203 -4.20 -8.93 14.68
C TYR A 203 -3.22 -8.63 13.52
N ARG A 204 -2.82 -9.67 12.78
CA ARG A 204 -1.97 -9.51 11.58
C ARG A 204 -2.79 -9.18 10.33
N GLY A 205 -3.87 -8.39 10.46
CA GLY A 205 -4.76 -7.97 9.37
C GLY A 205 -6.23 -8.13 9.74
N GLY A 206 -7.15 -7.64 8.89
CA GLY A 206 -8.59 -7.63 9.15
C GLY A 206 -9.25 -9.01 9.17
N ALA A 207 -8.79 -9.94 8.31
CA ALA A 207 -9.41 -11.25 8.20
C ALA A 207 -9.36 -12.07 9.52
N PRO A 208 -8.21 -12.23 10.21
CA PRO A 208 -8.21 -12.90 11.52
C PRO A 208 -8.98 -12.13 12.60
N ALA A 209 -9.00 -10.79 12.56
CA ALA A 209 -9.82 -10.00 13.48
C ALA A 209 -11.32 -10.27 13.27
N LEU A 210 -11.78 -10.37 12.02
CA LEU A 210 -13.16 -10.70 11.69
C LEU A 210 -13.56 -12.11 12.20
N LEU A 211 -12.68 -13.09 12.10
CA LEU A 211 -12.95 -14.43 12.65
C LEU A 211 -13.18 -14.41 14.14
N ASP A 212 -12.38 -13.62 14.87
CA ASP A 212 -12.52 -13.49 16.32
C ASP A 212 -13.73 -12.62 16.72
N LEU A 213 -14.14 -11.66 15.87
CA LEU A 213 -15.42 -10.97 16.04
C LEU A 213 -16.60 -11.93 15.88
N LEU A 214 -16.59 -12.77 14.84
CA LEU A 214 -17.65 -13.75 14.58
C LEU A 214 -17.79 -14.76 15.72
N SER A 215 -16.68 -15.15 16.34
CA SER A 215 -16.67 -16.07 17.48
C SER A 215 -16.96 -15.40 18.84
N GLY A 216 -17.08 -14.07 18.88
CA GLY A 216 -17.31 -13.29 20.09
C GLY A 216 -16.09 -13.09 20.98
N ARG A 217 -14.87 -13.46 20.55
CA ARG A 217 -13.63 -13.21 21.30
C ARG A 217 -13.30 -11.72 21.41
N VAL A 218 -13.62 -10.94 20.37
CA VAL A 218 -13.70 -9.49 20.43
C VAL A 218 -15.13 -9.06 20.11
N GLN A 219 -15.58 -7.94 20.66
CA GLN A 219 -16.98 -7.53 20.55
C GLN A 219 -17.22 -6.49 19.46
N LEU A 220 -16.19 -5.75 19.08
CA LEU A 220 -16.27 -4.74 18.03
C LEU A 220 -14.99 -4.66 17.20
N ILE A 221 -15.14 -4.21 15.97
CA ILE A 221 -14.05 -3.91 15.04
C ILE A 221 -14.42 -2.63 14.27
N MET A 222 -13.44 -1.77 14.02
CA MET A 222 -13.53 -0.71 13.03
C MET A 222 -12.47 -0.97 11.96
N ASP A 223 -12.83 -1.63 10.85
CA ASP A 223 -11.87 -1.95 9.79
C ASP A 223 -12.39 -1.51 8.41
N ASN A 224 -11.52 -1.54 7.42
CA ASN A 224 -11.82 -1.08 6.08
C ASN A 224 -13.11 -1.72 5.54
N ILE A 225 -14.01 -0.89 5.04
CA ILE A 225 -15.37 -1.29 4.65
C ILE A 225 -15.43 -2.50 3.70
N PRO A 226 -14.52 -2.69 2.70
CA PRO A 226 -14.56 -3.85 1.82
C PRO A 226 -14.41 -5.19 2.56
N GLY A 227 -13.66 -5.20 3.66
CA GLY A 227 -13.41 -6.41 4.43
C GLY A 227 -14.56 -6.83 5.34
N LEU A 228 -15.50 -5.95 5.65
CA LEU A 228 -16.56 -6.16 6.65
C LEU A 228 -17.97 -6.10 6.08
N LEU A 229 -18.22 -5.26 5.08
CA LEU A 229 -19.56 -5.00 4.55
C LEU A 229 -20.26 -6.25 3.99
N PRO A 230 -19.58 -7.17 3.26
CA PRO A 230 -20.24 -8.40 2.80
C PRO A 230 -20.78 -9.23 3.97
N THR A 231 -19.97 -9.45 5.01
CA THR A 231 -20.36 -10.22 6.21
C THR A 231 -21.47 -9.53 7.01
N ALA A 232 -21.50 -8.19 7.02
CA ALA A 232 -22.57 -7.42 7.65
C ALA A 232 -23.88 -7.53 6.84
N ARG A 233 -23.82 -7.52 5.51
CA ARG A 233 -24.98 -7.73 4.63
C ARG A 233 -25.57 -9.14 4.74
N GLU A 234 -24.73 -10.14 5.02
CA GLU A 234 -25.19 -11.50 5.35
C GLU A 234 -25.83 -11.60 6.73
N GLY A 235 -25.86 -10.53 7.51
CA GLY A 235 -26.42 -10.50 8.88
C GLY A 235 -25.59 -11.25 9.91
N ARG A 236 -24.35 -11.62 9.61
CA ARG A 236 -23.47 -12.37 10.53
C ARG A 236 -22.77 -11.48 11.55
N ILE A 237 -22.65 -10.20 11.27
CA ILE A 237 -22.19 -9.13 12.16
C ILE A 237 -23.12 -7.93 11.97
N ARG A 238 -23.13 -7.00 12.92
CA ARG A 238 -23.98 -5.80 12.84
C ARG A 238 -23.13 -4.57 12.56
N ALA A 239 -23.41 -3.89 11.44
CA ALA A 239 -22.82 -2.61 11.10
C ALA A 239 -23.55 -1.49 11.86
N LEU A 240 -22.79 -0.56 12.45
CA LEU A 240 -23.32 0.56 13.22
C LEU A 240 -23.02 1.92 12.60
N ALA A 241 -21.80 2.14 12.07
CA ALA A 241 -21.42 3.41 11.47
C ALA A 241 -20.18 3.28 10.58
N VAL A 242 -19.94 4.27 9.71
CA VAL A 242 -18.68 4.46 8.99
C VAL A 242 -17.86 5.60 9.62
N THR A 243 -16.53 5.54 9.49
CA THR A 243 -15.62 6.53 10.10
C THR A 243 -15.26 7.70 9.19
N GLY A 244 -15.75 7.70 7.95
CA GLY A 244 -15.54 8.80 7.00
C GLY A 244 -16.37 10.03 7.34
N PRO A 245 -16.06 11.19 6.71
CA PRO A 245 -16.80 12.43 6.94
C PRO A 245 -18.24 12.40 6.39
N GLN A 246 -18.51 11.47 5.49
CA GLN A 246 -19.82 11.25 4.87
C GLN A 246 -20.17 9.76 4.87
N ARG A 247 -21.47 9.45 4.75
CA ARG A 247 -21.94 8.08 4.58
C ARG A 247 -21.36 7.47 3.32
N SER A 248 -21.08 6.17 3.36
CA SER A 248 -20.55 5.47 2.19
C SER A 248 -21.62 5.32 1.11
N PRO A 249 -21.32 5.62 -0.17
CA PRO A 249 -22.28 5.42 -1.27
C PRO A 249 -22.77 3.98 -1.42
N VAL A 250 -21.96 3.00 -0.99
CA VAL A 250 -22.35 1.57 -1.06
C VAL A 250 -23.20 1.12 0.12
N ALA A 251 -23.35 1.95 1.15
CA ALA A 251 -24.13 1.66 2.35
C ALA A 251 -24.71 2.98 2.92
N PRO A 252 -25.55 3.71 2.16
CA PRO A 252 -26.04 5.02 2.55
C PRO A 252 -26.97 4.98 3.77
N GLU A 253 -27.50 3.80 4.10
CA GLU A 253 -28.28 3.53 5.29
C GLU A 253 -27.46 3.54 6.58
N ILE A 254 -26.13 3.31 6.48
CA ILE A 254 -25.23 3.28 7.63
C ILE A 254 -24.75 4.72 7.92
N PRO A 255 -25.02 5.26 9.13
CA PRO A 255 -24.62 6.63 9.49
C PRO A 255 -23.10 6.77 9.62
N THR A 256 -22.61 8.02 9.72
CA THR A 256 -21.23 8.30 10.09
C THR A 256 -21.08 8.35 11.61
N MET A 257 -19.87 8.04 12.09
CA MET A 257 -19.53 8.27 13.52
C MET A 257 -19.68 9.74 13.91
N ALA A 258 -19.39 10.67 12.98
CA ALA A 258 -19.48 12.10 13.20
C ALA A 258 -20.91 12.59 13.49
N GLU A 259 -21.96 11.85 13.07
CA GLU A 259 -23.36 12.16 13.40
C GLU A 259 -23.64 12.03 14.92
N PHE A 260 -22.82 11.26 15.64
CA PHE A 260 -22.97 11.00 17.09
C PHE A 260 -21.81 11.55 17.92
N LEU A 261 -20.62 11.61 17.35
CA LEU A 261 -19.38 12.09 17.95
C LEU A 261 -18.76 13.13 17.02
N PRO A 262 -19.14 14.42 17.11
CA PRO A 262 -18.63 15.48 16.25
C PRO A 262 -17.08 15.54 16.27
N GLY A 263 -16.47 15.52 15.08
CA GLY A 263 -15.03 15.47 14.91
C GLY A 263 -14.43 14.05 14.83
N PHE A 264 -15.24 13.01 14.94
CA PHE A 264 -14.77 11.65 14.66
C PHE A 264 -14.60 11.45 13.15
N GLU A 265 -13.34 11.43 12.70
CA GLU A 265 -13.02 11.22 11.29
C GLU A 265 -11.69 10.48 11.14
N ILE A 266 -11.76 9.27 10.57
CA ILE A 266 -10.59 8.50 10.11
C ILE A 266 -10.91 7.87 8.77
N THR A 267 -10.18 8.32 7.73
CA THR A 267 -10.24 7.76 6.39
C THR A 267 -8.94 7.04 6.07
N SER A 268 -9.04 5.79 5.65
CA SER A 268 -7.90 5.02 5.15
C SER A 268 -7.56 5.43 3.72
N TRP A 269 -6.28 5.47 3.39
CA TRP A 269 -5.82 5.71 2.03
C TRP A 269 -4.66 4.78 1.64
N GLY A 270 -4.60 4.47 0.37
CA GLY A 270 -3.51 3.77 -0.28
C GLY A 270 -2.89 4.60 -1.39
N ALA A 271 -1.61 4.40 -1.61
CA ALA A 271 -0.83 5.01 -2.68
C ALA A 271 0.08 3.95 -3.31
N VAL A 272 0.59 4.23 -4.50
CA VAL A 272 1.65 3.44 -5.11
C VAL A 272 2.98 4.13 -4.87
N CYS A 273 3.96 3.40 -4.38
CA CYS A 273 5.33 3.88 -4.19
C CYS A 273 6.35 2.84 -4.63
N GLY A 274 7.53 3.32 -4.99
CA GLY A 274 8.75 2.54 -5.18
C GLY A 274 9.84 3.01 -4.22
N PRO A 275 11.04 2.42 -4.25
CA PRO A 275 12.18 2.88 -3.46
C PRO A 275 12.64 4.26 -3.91
N ALA A 276 13.26 5.00 -2.99
CA ALA A 276 13.88 6.28 -3.32
C ALA A 276 14.90 6.14 -4.46
N GLY A 277 14.97 7.15 -5.32
CA GLY A 277 15.87 7.14 -6.48
C GLY A 277 15.31 6.41 -7.70
N THR A 278 14.05 5.93 -7.69
CA THR A 278 13.38 5.46 -8.90
C THR A 278 13.42 6.58 -9.96
N PRO A 279 13.87 6.31 -11.20
CA PRO A 279 14.03 7.36 -12.22
C PRO A 279 12.72 8.14 -12.46
N GLY A 280 12.80 9.46 -12.52
CA GLY A 280 11.63 10.32 -12.71
C GLY A 280 10.82 9.99 -13.98
N SER A 281 11.47 9.54 -15.04
CA SER A 281 10.80 9.06 -16.27
C SER A 281 9.95 7.80 -16.02
N VAL A 282 10.43 6.88 -15.18
CA VAL A 282 9.68 5.69 -14.77
C VAL A 282 8.49 6.07 -13.88
N VAL A 283 8.71 6.96 -12.91
CA VAL A 283 7.64 7.48 -12.02
C VAL A 283 6.54 8.15 -12.86
N ALA A 284 6.92 9.04 -13.77
CA ALA A 284 5.96 9.75 -14.62
C ALA A 284 5.17 8.79 -15.53
N ARG A 285 5.84 7.80 -16.14
CA ARG A 285 5.20 6.82 -17.00
C ARG A 285 4.25 5.91 -16.22
N HIS A 286 4.68 5.45 -15.05
CA HIS A 286 3.79 4.66 -14.16
C HIS A 286 2.58 5.49 -13.74
N SER A 287 2.76 6.74 -13.30
CA SER A 287 1.65 7.62 -12.91
C SER A 287 0.66 7.83 -14.06
N ALA A 288 1.14 7.95 -15.31
CA ALA A 288 0.28 8.06 -16.49
C ALA A 288 -0.55 6.78 -16.72
N PHE A 289 0.04 5.60 -16.63
CA PHE A 289 -0.71 4.33 -16.70
C PHE A 289 -1.67 4.14 -15.53
N ALA A 290 -1.25 4.51 -14.32
CA ALA A 290 -2.10 4.47 -13.15
C ALA A 290 -3.31 5.38 -13.29
N LYS A 291 -3.17 6.57 -13.90
CA LYS A 291 -4.28 7.45 -14.24
C LYS A 291 -5.29 6.75 -15.13
N GLN A 292 -4.82 6.17 -16.23
CA GLN A 292 -5.68 5.42 -17.17
C GLN A 292 -6.41 4.27 -16.44
N ALA A 293 -5.72 3.54 -15.56
CA ALA A 293 -6.30 2.44 -14.80
C ALA A 293 -7.39 2.95 -13.84
N LEU A 294 -7.10 3.98 -13.04
CA LEU A 294 -8.00 4.51 -12.00
C LEU A 294 -9.18 5.31 -12.57
N GLU A 295 -9.09 5.78 -13.80
CA GLU A 295 -10.19 6.41 -14.54
C GLU A 295 -10.97 5.40 -15.41
N HIS A 296 -10.48 4.15 -15.53
CA HIS A 296 -11.18 3.14 -16.35
C HIS A 296 -12.51 2.73 -15.69
N PRO A 297 -13.64 2.77 -16.44
CA PRO A 297 -14.98 2.55 -15.88
C PRO A 297 -15.12 1.25 -15.09
N ASP A 298 -14.48 0.16 -15.54
CA ASP A 298 -14.59 -1.13 -14.86
C ASP A 298 -13.87 -1.14 -13.52
N LEU A 299 -12.67 -0.54 -13.43
CA LEU A 299 -11.95 -0.44 -12.16
C LEU A 299 -12.64 0.52 -11.20
N VAL A 300 -13.14 1.65 -11.71
CA VAL A 300 -13.94 2.61 -10.92
C VAL A 300 -15.13 1.91 -10.29
N ARG A 301 -15.91 1.18 -11.11
CA ARG A 301 -17.09 0.42 -10.64
C ARG A 301 -16.68 -0.62 -9.58
N SER A 302 -15.64 -1.43 -9.85
CA SER A 302 -15.19 -2.46 -8.91
C SER A 302 -14.73 -1.87 -7.57
N PHE A 303 -14.02 -0.73 -7.59
CA PHE A 303 -13.64 -0.03 -6.36
C PHE A 303 -14.86 0.51 -5.62
N GLN A 304 -15.78 1.16 -6.34
CA GLN A 304 -16.99 1.72 -5.75
C GLN A 304 -17.88 0.63 -5.13
N GLU A 305 -18.06 -0.51 -5.78
CA GLU A 305 -18.81 -1.66 -5.25
C GLU A 305 -18.23 -2.18 -3.93
N LEU A 306 -16.92 -2.01 -3.75
CA LEU A 306 -16.20 -2.33 -2.51
C LEU A 306 -16.21 -1.17 -1.48
N GLY A 307 -16.80 -0.01 -1.81
CA GLY A 307 -16.81 1.16 -0.95
C GLY A 307 -15.50 1.95 -0.93
N ALA A 308 -14.63 1.72 -1.91
CA ALA A 308 -13.42 2.48 -2.12
C ALA A 308 -13.62 3.54 -3.21
N ALA A 309 -13.13 4.75 -2.99
CA ALA A 309 -13.06 5.79 -4.01
C ALA A 309 -11.72 5.68 -4.74
N PRO A 310 -11.68 5.47 -6.07
CA PRO A 310 -10.45 5.60 -6.84
C PRO A 310 -9.89 7.01 -6.65
N TRP A 311 -8.57 7.12 -6.49
CA TRP A 311 -7.96 8.39 -6.15
C TRP A 311 -6.60 8.56 -6.82
N TRP A 312 -6.61 8.98 -8.08
CA TRP A 312 -5.38 9.36 -8.76
C TRP A 312 -4.91 10.74 -8.29
N THR A 313 -3.59 10.89 -8.15
CA THR A 313 -2.90 12.15 -7.87
C THR A 313 -1.61 12.22 -8.66
N THR A 314 -1.04 13.40 -8.81
CA THR A 314 0.36 13.54 -9.21
C THR A 314 1.30 13.06 -8.09
N PRO A 315 2.57 12.76 -8.39
CA PRO A 315 3.57 12.44 -7.36
C PRO A 315 3.73 13.54 -6.30
N GLU A 316 3.69 14.80 -6.71
CA GLU A 316 3.82 15.96 -5.80
C GLU A 316 2.61 16.08 -4.88
N GLU A 317 1.41 15.86 -5.40
CA GLU A 317 0.16 15.93 -4.63
C GLU A 317 0.11 14.87 -3.55
N ILE A 318 0.48 13.60 -3.84
CA ILE A 318 0.48 12.52 -2.85
C ILE A 318 1.56 12.74 -1.78
N ILE A 319 2.74 13.26 -2.13
CA ILE A 319 3.78 13.62 -1.17
C ILE A 319 3.25 14.70 -0.20
N GLY A 320 2.65 15.77 -0.74
CA GLY A 320 2.05 16.84 0.05
C GLY A 320 0.90 16.33 0.94
N PHE A 321 0.02 15.49 0.40
CA PHE A 321 -1.08 14.89 1.14
C PHE A 321 -0.57 14.03 2.30
N ARG A 322 0.38 13.12 2.07
CA ARG A 322 1.01 12.30 3.11
C ARG A 322 1.55 13.15 4.27
N GLY A 323 2.25 14.25 3.95
CA GLY A 323 2.80 15.15 4.98
C GLY A 323 1.71 15.82 5.84
N ARG A 324 0.61 16.24 5.20
CA ARG A 324 -0.55 16.81 5.93
C ARG A 324 -1.22 15.75 6.81
N GLU A 325 -1.37 14.53 6.34
CA GLU A 325 -1.94 13.43 7.12
C GLU A 325 -1.08 13.06 8.33
N GLU A 326 0.25 12.99 8.16
CA GLU A 326 1.19 12.78 9.26
C GLU A 326 1.02 13.86 10.34
N ALA A 327 0.99 15.14 9.94
CA ALA A 327 0.80 16.27 10.86
C ALA A 327 -0.57 16.25 11.55
N ARG A 328 -1.64 15.89 10.82
CA ARG A 328 -3.01 15.83 11.35
C ARG A 328 -3.18 14.71 12.38
N LEU A 329 -2.56 13.56 12.15
CA LEU A 329 -2.72 12.38 13.00
C LEU A 329 -1.78 12.37 14.22
N ALA A 330 -0.65 13.08 14.15
CA ALA A 330 0.33 13.08 15.24
C ALA A 330 -0.24 13.48 16.62
N PRO A 331 -1.08 14.53 16.76
CA PRO A 331 -1.72 14.84 18.05
C PRO A 331 -2.60 13.71 18.58
N LEU A 332 -3.42 13.09 17.72
CA LEU A 332 -4.28 11.97 18.09
C LEU A 332 -3.47 10.77 18.60
N ILE A 333 -2.40 10.41 17.87
CA ILE A 333 -1.51 9.30 18.23
C ILE A 333 -0.85 9.54 19.59
N ARG A 334 -0.35 10.76 19.84
CA ARG A 334 0.25 11.12 21.13
C ARG A 334 -0.77 11.08 22.27
N ALA A 335 -1.99 11.59 22.03
CA ALA A 335 -3.06 11.61 23.02
C ALA A 335 -3.59 10.21 23.38
N SER A 336 -3.52 9.24 22.44
CA SER A 336 -3.88 7.84 22.71
C SER A 336 -2.93 7.15 23.69
N GLY A 337 -1.73 7.72 23.93
CA GLY A 337 -0.69 7.07 24.71
C GLY A 337 -0.05 5.85 24.01
N ALA A 338 -0.51 5.51 22.81
CA ALA A 338 0.05 4.39 22.04
C ALA A 338 1.48 4.69 21.62
N ARG A 339 2.39 3.79 21.92
CA ARG A 339 3.81 3.83 21.55
C ARG A 339 4.32 2.41 21.31
N VAL A 340 5.14 2.26 20.29
CA VAL A 340 5.83 1.00 19.98
C VAL A 340 7.33 1.28 20.05
N GLU A 341 8.05 0.49 20.87
CA GLU A 341 9.49 0.58 21.06
C GLU A 341 10.27 -0.16 19.96
#